data_b7f78f7d56ac34ee241a6c73a6b210a9
#
_entry.id   b7f78f7d56ac34ee241a6c73a6b210a9
#
_cell.length_a   1.000
_cell.length_b   1.000
_cell.length_c   1.000
_cell.angle_alpha   90.00
_cell.angle_beta   90.00
_cell.angle_gamma   90.00
#
_symmetry.space_group_name_H-M   'P 1'
#
loop_
_entity.id
_entity.type
_entity.pdbx_description
1 polymer ?
#
loop_
_entity_poly.entity_id
_entity_poly.type
_entity_poly.pdbx_seq_one_letter_code
_entity_poly.pdbx_strand_id
1 'polypeptide(L)'
;MSVLVVNNLQKSFGGNQALKGISFELHSGEMLAMIGPNGAGKSTTFNMLNGQIRPDHGTIDFKGESLLGLSPRQTWQKGVSRTFQIAQTFSSMTLAENVQLALLSAHHQLYAMWQRATHFKRDEAIEFLRLVGLHKDADKACAALAYADVKRLELAIALANEPLLLLMDEPTAGMAPQERNDLMALTRELVRNRQSLANGLAVLFTEHSMDVVFGYADRVLVLAGGELIAQGSPQDVQDNTLVQKVYLGGDQPLFGLGHGA
;
A
#
# COMPACT_ATOMS: atom_id res chain seq x y z
N MET A 1 3.31 -17.91 5.71
CA MET A 1 3.49 -17.39 7.08
C MET A 1 2.83 -16.02 7.16
N SER A 2 2.00 -15.76 8.20
CA SER A 2 1.39 -14.45 8.39
C SER A 2 2.44 -13.42 8.74
N VAL A 3 2.49 -12.33 7.97
CA VAL A 3 3.38 -11.18 8.19
C VAL A 3 2.70 -10.16 9.10
N LEU A 4 1.38 -9.99 8.93
CA LEU A 4 0.55 -9.11 9.74
C LEU A 4 -0.65 -9.89 10.28
N VAL A 5 -0.95 -9.71 11.57
CA VAL A 5 -2.14 -10.25 12.23
C VAL A 5 -2.85 -9.12 12.96
N VAL A 6 -4.10 -8.89 12.60
CA VAL A 6 -4.97 -7.88 13.21
C VAL A 6 -6.11 -8.58 13.90
N ASN A 7 -6.30 -8.31 15.21
CA ASN A 7 -7.34 -8.93 15.99
C ASN A 7 -8.23 -7.90 16.68
N ASN A 8 -9.54 -8.00 16.45
CA ASN A 8 -10.60 -7.22 17.11
C ASN A 8 -10.32 -5.70 17.15
N LEU A 9 -9.85 -5.16 16.02
CA LEU A 9 -9.41 -3.77 15.95
C LEU A 9 -10.60 -2.81 15.97
N GLN A 10 -10.65 -1.93 16.99
CA GLN A 10 -11.75 -1.00 17.22
C GLN A 10 -11.25 0.43 17.28
N LYS A 11 -12.06 1.37 16.75
CA LYS A 11 -11.78 2.80 16.81
C LYS A 11 -13.06 3.63 16.77
N SER A 12 -13.15 4.59 17.69
CA SER A 12 -14.23 5.57 17.74
C SER A 12 -13.68 6.99 17.66
N PHE A 13 -14.45 7.88 17.04
CA PHE A 13 -14.18 9.33 16.95
C PHE A 13 -15.45 10.09 17.36
N GLY A 14 -15.41 10.80 18.48
CA GLY A 14 -16.52 11.67 18.91
C GLY A 14 -17.88 10.95 18.97
N GLY A 15 -17.88 9.68 19.42
CA GLY A 15 -19.11 8.87 19.53
C GLY A 15 -19.46 8.07 18.25
N ASN A 16 -18.83 8.35 17.12
CA ASN A 16 -18.97 7.54 15.91
C ASN A 16 -17.93 6.41 15.90
N GLN A 17 -18.38 5.16 15.88
CA GLN A 17 -17.53 3.98 15.85
C GLN A 17 -17.11 3.69 14.41
N ALA A 18 -15.88 4.12 14.05
CA ALA A 18 -15.32 3.96 12.72
C ALA A 18 -14.89 2.50 12.43
N LEU A 19 -14.49 1.75 13.46
CA LEU A 19 -14.21 0.30 13.39
C LEU A 19 -14.80 -0.40 14.61
N LYS A 20 -15.46 -1.54 14.35
CA LYS A 20 -16.26 -2.28 15.34
C LYS A 20 -15.69 -3.65 15.68
N GLY A 21 -14.38 -3.86 15.49
CA GLY A 21 -13.74 -5.13 15.84
C GLY A 21 -13.36 -5.97 14.62
N ILE A 22 -12.66 -5.37 13.65
CA ILE A 22 -12.18 -6.11 12.46
C ILE A 22 -11.00 -7.01 12.82
N SER A 23 -10.97 -8.21 12.23
CA SER A 23 -9.87 -9.16 12.36
C SER A 23 -9.51 -9.73 10.99
N PHE A 24 -8.22 -9.72 10.66
CA PHE A 24 -7.70 -10.31 9.42
C PHE A 24 -6.20 -10.60 9.54
N GLU A 25 -5.70 -11.39 8.62
CA GLU A 25 -4.28 -11.70 8.47
C GLU A 25 -3.81 -11.36 7.05
N LEU A 26 -2.52 -11.07 6.92
CA LEU A 26 -1.85 -10.89 5.63
C LEU A 26 -0.59 -11.74 5.60
N HIS A 27 -0.42 -12.49 4.51
CA HIS A 27 0.68 -13.43 4.35
C HIS A 27 1.82 -12.84 3.51
N SER A 28 3.04 -13.33 3.74
CA SER A 28 4.19 -12.97 2.89
C SER A 28 3.94 -13.38 1.44
N GLY A 29 4.20 -12.47 0.50
CA GLY A 29 3.97 -12.71 -0.93
C GLY A 29 2.50 -12.59 -1.37
N GLU A 30 1.64 -12.03 -0.53
CA GLU A 30 0.22 -11.82 -0.79
C GLU A 30 -0.08 -10.37 -1.16
N MET A 31 -0.95 -10.17 -2.14
CA MET A 31 -1.62 -8.90 -2.43
C MET A 31 -3.05 -8.95 -1.91
N LEU A 32 -3.31 -8.29 -0.77
CA LEU A 32 -4.61 -8.22 -0.11
C LEU A 32 -5.28 -6.88 -0.42
N ALA A 33 -6.44 -6.91 -1.05
CA ALA A 33 -7.25 -5.71 -1.24
C ALA A 33 -8.19 -5.48 -0.07
N MET A 34 -8.34 -4.21 0.36
CA MET A 34 -9.35 -3.79 1.33
C MET A 34 -10.31 -2.82 0.65
N ILE A 35 -11.53 -3.26 0.39
CA ILE A 35 -12.57 -2.49 -0.30
C ILE A 35 -13.74 -2.15 0.62
N GLY A 36 -14.57 -1.22 0.20
CA GLY A 36 -15.76 -0.79 0.96
C GLY A 36 -16.18 0.62 0.57
N PRO A 37 -17.41 1.04 0.85
CA PRO A 37 -17.88 2.39 0.59
C PRO A 37 -17.07 3.44 1.37
N ASN A 38 -17.27 4.70 1.03
CA ASN A 38 -16.68 5.81 1.79
C ASN A 38 -17.18 5.79 3.24
N GLY A 39 -16.25 5.99 4.19
CA GLY A 39 -16.56 5.88 5.61
C GLY A 39 -16.60 4.45 6.18
N ALA A 40 -16.32 3.42 5.39
CA ALA A 40 -16.29 2.02 5.87
C ALA A 40 -15.18 1.70 6.88
N GLY A 41 -14.19 2.59 7.07
CA GLY A 41 -13.08 2.38 8.00
C GLY A 41 -11.73 2.05 7.36
N LYS A 42 -11.63 2.01 6.03
CA LYS A 42 -10.39 1.66 5.30
C LYS A 42 -9.20 2.54 5.70
N SER A 43 -9.32 3.86 5.54
CA SER A 43 -8.24 4.80 5.88
C SER A 43 -7.93 4.83 7.38
N THR A 44 -8.94 4.59 8.24
CA THR A 44 -8.73 4.43 9.69
C THR A 44 -7.85 3.21 9.97
N THR A 45 -8.12 2.07 9.32
CA THR A 45 -7.30 0.87 9.42
C THR A 45 -5.86 1.15 8.98
N PHE A 46 -5.67 1.75 7.81
CA PHE A 46 -4.33 2.11 7.29
C PHE A 46 -3.57 3.03 8.24
N ASN A 47 -4.24 4.04 8.81
CA ASN A 47 -3.64 4.97 9.76
C ASN A 47 -3.25 4.29 11.08
N MET A 48 -3.95 3.24 11.50
CA MET A 48 -3.56 2.45 12.67
C MET A 48 -2.40 1.51 12.35
N LEU A 49 -2.39 0.88 11.18
CA LEU A 49 -1.30 -0.02 10.76
C LEU A 49 0.04 0.72 10.61
N ASN A 50 0.03 1.99 10.21
CA ASN A 50 1.25 2.78 10.10
C ASN A 50 1.59 3.63 11.34
N GLY A 51 0.83 3.46 12.45
CA GLY A 51 1.11 4.12 13.72
C GLY A 51 0.67 5.59 13.82
N GLN A 52 -0.11 6.12 12.84
CA GLN A 52 -0.65 7.49 12.89
C GLN A 52 -1.80 7.64 13.88
N ILE A 53 -2.60 6.58 14.05
CA ILE A 53 -3.75 6.54 14.97
C ILE A 53 -3.61 5.33 15.88
N ARG A 54 -3.85 5.53 17.17
CA ARG A 54 -3.90 4.42 18.14
C ARG A 54 -5.32 3.83 18.14
N PRO A 55 -5.48 2.49 18.06
CA PRO A 55 -6.76 1.84 18.28
C PRO A 55 -7.23 2.00 19.72
N ASP A 56 -8.55 1.93 19.94
CA ASP A 56 -9.14 1.93 21.27
C ASP A 56 -9.09 0.52 21.89
N HIS A 57 -9.29 -0.52 21.05
CA HIS A 57 -9.18 -1.93 21.42
C HIS A 57 -8.59 -2.76 20.28
N GLY A 58 -8.16 -3.97 20.62
CA GLY A 58 -7.58 -4.92 19.68
C GLY A 58 -6.07 -4.91 19.61
N THR A 59 -5.50 -5.76 18.76
CA THR A 59 -4.05 -5.90 18.56
C THR A 59 -3.67 -5.80 17.09
N ILE A 60 -2.44 -5.36 16.85
CA ILE A 60 -1.79 -5.34 15.54
C ILE A 60 -0.41 -5.94 15.74
N ASP A 61 -0.21 -7.15 15.25
CA ASP A 61 1.04 -7.88 15.38
C ASP A 61 1.69 -8.03 14.00
N PHE A 62 2.93 -7.56 13.89
CA PHE A 62 3.75 -7.63 12.69
C PHE A 62 4.96 -8.51 12.97
N LYS A 63 5.05 -9.65 12.27
CA LYS A 63 6.09 -10.68 12.49
C LYS A 63 6.16 -11.17 13.95
N GLY A 64 5.02 -11.23 14.62
CA GLY A 64 4.93 -11.65 16.02
C GLY A 64 5.27 -10.55 17.05
N GLU A 65 5.57 -9.33 16.60
CA GLU A 65 5.81 -8.19 17.47
C GLU A 65 4.68 -7.16 17.35
N SER A 66 4.25 -6.60 18.49
CA SER A 66 3.18 -5.60 18.49
C SER A 66 3.64 -4.28 17.85
N LEU A 67 2.77 -3.73 16.99
CA LEU A 67 2.92 -2.35 16.47
C LEU A 67 2.24 -1.30 17.35
N LEU A 68 1.49 -1.71 18.38
CA LEU A 68 0.75 -0.78 19.22
C LEU A 68 1.67 0.17 19.97
N GLY A 69 1.36 1.47 19.90
CA GLY A 69 2.12 2.52 20.57
C GLY A 69 3.40 2.97 19.87
N LEU A 70 3.74 2.34 18.74
CA LEU A 70 4.83 2.79 17.89
C LEU A 70 4.41 4.04 17.10
N SER A 71 5.34 4.98 16.96
CA SER A 71 5.18 6.11 16.04
C SER A 71 5.30 5.66 14.58
N PRO A 72 4.84 6.45 13.59
CA PRO A 72 4.98 6.13 12.17
C PRO A 72 6.43 5.84 11.78
N ARG A 73 7.39 6.58 12.33
CA ARG A 73 8.82 6.36 12.10
C ARG A 73 9.28 4.99 12.61
N GLN A 74 8.87 4.61 13.82
CA GLN A 74 9.24 3.31 14.39
C GLN A 74 8.58 2.16 13.63
N THR A 75 7.32 2.32 13.20
CA THR A 75 6.61 1.34 12.36
C THR A 75 7.30 1.17 11.01
N TRP A 76 7.70 2.28 10.40
CA TRP A 76 8.48 2.26 9.16
C TRP A 76 9.84 1.54 9.32
N GLN A 77 10.56 1.80 10.43
CA GLN A 77 11.83 1.13 10.76
C GLN A 77 11.69 -0.39 10.97
N LYS A 78 10.51 -0.86 11.34
CA LYS A 78 10.21 -2.30 11.42
C LYS A 78 9.94 -2.95 10.06
N GLY A 79 9.85 -2.18 8.99
CA GLY A 79 9.61 -2.68 7.63
C GLY A 79 8.15 -2.58 7.18
N VAL A 80 7.37 -1.67 7.76
CA VAL A 80 6.03 -1.30 7.26
C VAL A 80 6.14 0.02 6.51
N SER A 81 6.12 0.00 5.19
CA SER A 81 6.11 1.20 4.34
C SER A 81 4.71 1.56 3.87
N ARG A 82 4.47 2.83 3.57
CA ARG A 82 3.22 3.31 3.00
C ARG A 82 3.48 4.24 1.82
N THR A 83 2.76 4.04 0.70
CA THR A 83 2.60 5.07 -0.31
C THR A 83 1.42 5.98 0.06
N PHE A 84 1.46 7.24 -0.29
CA PHE A 84 0.41 8.20 0.06
C PHE A 84 -0.42 8.55 -1.17
N GLN A 85 -1.69 8.88 -0.96
CA GLN A 85 -2.62 9.31 -2.00
C GLN A 85 -2.14 10.58 -2.72
N ILE A 86 -1.50 11.51 -1.98
CA ILE A 86 -0.82 12.69 -2.54
C ILE A 86 0.67 12.41 -2.52
N ALA A 87 1.30 12.50 -3.69
CA ALA A 87 2.73 12.28 -3.88
C ALA A 87 3.58 13.09 -2.91
N GLN A 88 4.34 12.42 -2.06
CA GLN A 88 5.27 13.04 -1.12
C GLN A 88 6.70 12.99 -1.69
N THR A 89 6.88 13.58 -2.87
CA THR A 89 8.18 13.70 -3.53
C THR A 89 8.68 15.13 -3.47
N PHE A 90 9.99 15.29 -3.43
CA PHE A 90 10.62 16.60 -3.53
C PHE A 90 10.75 16.99 -5.00
N SER A 91 9.85 17.82 -5.49
CA SER A 91 9.73 18.18 -6.90
C SER A 91 10.98 18.83 -7.49
N SER A 92 11.76 19.56 -6.68
CA SER A 92 13.02 20.21 -7.07
C SER A 92 14.23 19.27 -7.12
N MET A 93 14.11 18.06 -6.55
CA MET A 93 15.18 17.07 -6.55
C MET A 93 15.06 16.12 -7.74
N THR A 94 16.16 15.49 -8.09
CA THR A 94 16.19 14.42 -9.09
C THR A 94 15.52 13.16 -8.55
N LEU A 95 15.20 12.20 -9.43
CA LEU A 95 14.64 10.92 -9.02
C LEU A 95 15.60 10.19 -8.08
N ALA A 96 16.89 10.15 -8.44
CA ALA A 96 17.91 9.51 -7.60
C ALA A 96 18.00 10.16 -6.22
N GLU A 97 17.99 11.49 -6.12
CA GLU A 97 18.05 12.21 -4.84
C GLU A 97 16.83 11.93 -3.95
N ASN A 98 15.63 11.81 -4.54
CA ASN A 98 14.42 11.42 -3.80
C ASN A 98 14.58 10.04 -3.15
N VAL A 99 15.09 9.05 -3.88
CA VAL A 99 15.33 7.69 -3.35
C VAL A 99 16.48 7.70 -2.34
N GLN A 100 17.57 8.46 -2.60
CA GLN A 100 18.69 8.62 -1.67
C GLN A 100 18.25 9.18 -0.30
N LEU A 101 17.29 10.11 -0.25
CA LEU A 101 16.74 10.60 1.01
C LEU A 101 16.04 9.51 1.81
N ALA A 102 15.30 8.61 1.15
CA ALA A 102 14.68 7.46 1.82
C ALA A 102 15.75 6.51 2.37
N LEU A 103 16.80 6.22 1.60
CA LEU A 103 17.94 5.40 2.04
C LEU A 103 18.68 6.04 3.23
N LEU A 104 18.90 7.34 3.24
CA LEU A 104 19.50 8.06 4.36
C LEU A 104 18.65 7.92 5.63
N SER A 105 17.33 8.01 5.48
CA SER A 105 16.39 7.83 6.59
C SER A 105 16.41 6.41 7.14
N ALA A 106 16.48 5.39 6.27
CA ALA A 106 16.51 3.98 6.63
C ALA A 106 17.76 3.62 7.46
N HIS A 107 18.91 4.17 7.12
CA HIS A 107 20.18 3.85 7.77
C HIS A 107 20.56 4.75 8.96
N HIS A 108 19.62 5.55 9.49
CA HIS A 108 19.87 6.47 10.63
C HIS A 108 21.01 7.48 10.42
N GLN A 109 21.40 7.75 9.17
CA GLN A 109 22.54 8.60 8.82
C GLN A 109 22.16 10.04 8.49
N LEU A 110 20.95 10.48 8.82
CA LEU A 110 20.48 11.87 8.58
C LEU A 110 21.40 12.95 9.21
N TYR A 111 22.21 12.58 10.19
CA TYR A 111 23.19 13.47 10.84
C TYR A 111 24.60 13.41 10.20
N ALA A 112 24.83 12.50 9.26
CA ALA A 112 26.11 12.41 8.51
C ALA A 112 26.16 13.42 7.34
N MET A 113 25.60 14.61 7.52
CA MET A 113 25.41 15.63 6.48
C MET A 113 26.70 16.28 5.93
N TRP A 114 27.88 15.80 6.30
CA TRP A 114 29.16 16.40 5.87
C TRP A 114 29.81 15.68 4.68
N GLN A 115 29.39 14.48 4.34
CA GLN A 115 29.75 13.89 3.06
C GLN A 115 28.69 14.32 2.03
N ARG A 116 29.13 14.77 0.85
CA ARG A 116 28.24 15.26 -0.22
C ARG A 116 27.11 14.26 -0.44
N ALA A 117 25.90 14.62 0.00
CA ALA A 117 24.69 13.80 -0.09
C ALA A 117 24.44 13.25 -1.51
N THR A 118 24.93 13.95 -2.53
CA THR A 118 24.82 13.60 -3.95
C THR A 118 25.47 12.25 -4.34
N HIS A 119 26.48 11.79 -3.59
CA HIS A 119 27.16 10.50 -3.86
C HIS A 119 26.74 9.38 -2.91
N PHE A 120 26.00 9.73 -1.84
CA PHE A 120 25.58 8.73 -0.86
C PHE A 120 24.62 7.73 -1.48
N LYS A 121 25.03 6.45 -1.50
CA LYS A 121 24.20 5.33 -1.99
C LYS A 121 23.49 5.57 -3.34
N ARG A 122 24.13 6.33 -4.25
CA ARG A 122 23.55 6.64 -5.54
C ARG A 122 23.30 5.36 -6.37
N ASP A 123 24.25 4.44 -6.38
CA ASP A 123 24.11 3.18 -7.13
C ASP A 123 22.94 2.35 -6.59
N GLU A 124 22.78 2.30 -5.26
CA GLU A 124 21.64 1.64 -4.60
C GLU A 124 20.31 2.32 -4.96
N ALA A 125 20.29 3.66 -4.99
CA ALA A 125 19.10 4.41 -5.42
C ALA A 125 18.73 4.11 -6.89
N ILE A 126 19.73 3.97 -7.77
CA ILE A 126 19.51 3.59 -9.17
C ILE A 126 18.94 2.17 -9.28
N GLU A 127 19.34 1.23 -8.40
CA GLU A 127 18.73 -0.11 -8.39
C GLU A 127 17.24 -0.06 -8.01
N PHE A 128 16.85 0.73 -7.01
CA PHE A 128 15.41 0.91 -6.71
C PHE A 128 14.66 1.57 -7.85
N LEU A 129 15.26 2.56 -8.54
CA LEU A 129 14.68 3.14 -9.75
C LEU A 129 14.58 2.12 -10.90
N ARG A 130 15.52 1.15 -10.98
CA ARG A 130 15.48 0.07 -11.97
C ARG A 130 14.30 -0.86 -11.71
N LEU A 131 13.99 -1.19 -10.44
CA LEU A 131 12.83 -2.01 -10.08
C LEU A 131 11.51 -1.43 -10.60
N VAL A 132 11.42 -0.09 -10.70
CA VAL A 132 10.20 0.60 -11.16
C VAL A 132 10.31 1.14 -12.60
N GLY A 133 11.40 0.82 -13.32
CA GLY A 133 11.60 1.22 -14.72
C GLY A 133 12.06 2.65 -14.94
N LEU A 134 12.48 3.38 -13.89
CA LEU A 134 12.84 4.81 -13.96
C LEU A 134 14.35 5.09 -13.95
N HIS A 135 15.21 4.07 -13.98
CA HIS A 135 16.66 4.23 -13.82
C HIS A 135 17.34 5.09 -14.92
N LYS A 136 16.77 5.13 -16.13
CA LYS A 136 17.30 5.97 -17.23
C LYS A 136 17.06 7.46 -17.00
N ASP A 137 16.09 7.79 -16.16
CA ASP A 137 15.68 9.14 -15.83
C ASP A 137 16.17 9.60 -14.45
N ALA A 138 17.11 8.87 -13.86
CA ALA A 138 17.62 9.09 -12.50
C ALA A 138 18.03 10.53 -12.20
N ASP A 139 18.55 11.26 -13.20
CA ASP A 139 19.00 12.65 -13.11
C ASP A 139 17.94 13.68 -13.49
N LYS A 140 16.76 13.26 -13.92
CA LYS A 140 15.66 14.18 -14.18
C LYS A 140 15.10 14.75 -12.88
N ALA A 141 14.70 16.02 -12.91
CA ALA A 141 13.94 16.61 -11.80
C ALA A 141 12.55 15.95 -11.71
N CYS A 142 12.09 15.65 -10.50
CA CYS A 142 10.79 15.03 -10.27
C CYS A 142 9.63 15.88 -10.84
N ALA A 143 9.75 17.21 -10.83
CA ALA A 143 8.78 18.13 -11.42
C ALA A 143 8.52 17.92 -12.92
N ALA A 144 9.44 17.26 -13.64
CA ALA A 144 9.31 16.98 -15.07
C ALA A 144 8.64 15.65 -15.40
N LEU A 145 8.24 14.87 -14.39
CA LEU A 145 7.61 13.55 -14.57
C LEU A 145 6.13 13.66 -14.93
N ALA A 146 5.67 12.71 -15.74
CA ALA A 146 4.25 12.42 -15.86
C ALA A 146 3.72 11.82 -14.53
N TYR A 147 2.42 11.97 -14.30
CA TYR A 147 1.80 11.52 -13.03
C TYR A 147 2.02 10.03 -12.74
N ALA A 148 1.92 9.18 -13.75
CA ALA A 148 2.17 7.74 -13.60
C ALA A 148 3.62 7.44 -13.16
N ASP A 149 4.60 8.18 -13.69
CA ASP A 149 6.00 8.00 -13.30
C ASP A 149 6.28 8.55 -11.89
N VAL A 150 5.55 9.59 -11.45
CA VAL A 150 5.58 10.04 -10.05
C VAL A 150 5.09 8.91 -9.12
N LYS A 151 4.03 8.18 -9.49
CA LYS A 151 3.55 7.02 -8.72
C LYS A 151 4.55 5.86 -8.69
N ARG A 152 5.27 5.62 -9.79
CA ARG A 152 6.37 4.66 -9.81
C ARG A 152 7.55 5.10 -8.93
N LEU A 153 7.88 6.40 -8.92
CA LEU A 153 8.90 6.95 -8.04
C LEU A 153 8.52 6.80 -6.56
N GLU A 154 7.26 7.05 -6.19
CA GLU A 154 6.77 6.80 -4.82
C GLU A 154 6.92 5.34 -4.42
N LEU A 155 6.66 4.41 -5.33
CA LEU A 155 6.88 2.99 -5.09
C LEU A 155 8.38 2.71 -4.83
N ALA A 156 9.30 3.27 -5.64
CA ALA A 156 10.74 3.13 -5.42
C ALA A 156 11.19 3.68 -4.06
N ILE A 157 10.66 4.86 -3.65
CA ILE A 157 10.92 5.47 -2.35
C ILE A 157 10.43 4.56 -1.21
N ALA A 158 9.21 4.00 -1.34
CA ALA A 158 8.66 3.10 -0.34
C ALA A 158 9.46 1.79 -0.22
N LEU A 159 10.03 1.29 -1.33
CA LEU A 159 10.86 0.09 -1.38
C LEU A 159 12.27 0.30 -0.82
N ALA A 160 12.78 1.53 -0.78
CA ALA A 160 14.14 1.84 -0.31
C ALA A 160 14.40 1.45 1.16
N ASN A 161 13.36 1.20 1.95
CA ASN A 161 13.46 0.63 3.30
C ASN A 161 13.36 -0.90 3.32
N GLU A 162 13.40 -1.58 2.16
CA GLU A 162 13.23 -3.03 2.02
C GLU A 162 12.03 -3.57 2.85
N PRO A 163 10.82 -3.02 2.65
CA PRO A 163 9.70 -3.35 3.51
C PRO A 163 9.25 -4.80 3.32
N LEU A 164 8.73 -5.38 4.41
CA LEU A 164 8.00 -6.65 4.38
C LEU A 164 6.49 -6.44 4.19
N LEU A 165 6.00 -5.24 4.52
CA LEU A 165 4.62 -4.83 4.32
C LEU A 165 4.58 -3.46 3.64
N LEU A 166 3.92 -3.40 2.50
CA LEU A 166 3.63 -2.15 1.79
C LEU A 166 2.13 -1.85 1.87
N LEU A 167 1.79 -0.69 2.41
CA LEU A 167 0.43 -0.16 2.46
C LEU A 167 0.24 0.81 1.30
N MET A 168 -0.71 0.54 0.39
CA MET A 168 -1.00 1.38 -0.76
C MET A 168 -2.44 1.90 -0.69
N ASP A 169 -2.59 3.20 -0.49
CA ASP A 169 -3.91 3.84 -0.34
C ASP A 169 -4.31 4.49 -1.66
N GLU A 170 -5.24 3.85 -2.38
CA GLU A 170 -5.72 4.24 -3.71
C GLU A 170 -4.57 4.52 -4.70
N PRO A 171 -3.65 3.56 -4.91
CA PRO A 171 -2.41 3.82 -5.68
C PRO A 171 -2.67 4.24 -7.13
N THR A 172 -3.82 3.84 -7.70
CA THR A 172 -4.14 4.10 -9.11
C THR A 172 -5.10 5.26 -9.32
N ALA A 173 -5.47 6.00 -8.26
CA ALA A 173 -6.39 7.12 -8.36
C ALA A 173 -5.87 8.19 -9.35
N GLY A 174 -6.74 8.62 -10.27
CA GLY A 174 -6.40 9.65 -11.28
C GLY A 174 -5.57 9.16 -12.48
N MET A 175 -5.22 7.87 -12.56
CA MET A 175 -4.45 7.30 -13.66
C MET A 175 -5.35 6.80 -14.80
N ALA A 176 -4.84 6.83 -16.04
CA ALA A 176 -5.48 6.18 -17.18
C ALA A 176 -5.54 4.64 -17.00
N PRO A 177 -6.49 3.93 -17.64
CA PRO A 177 -6.65 2.48 -17.44
C PRO A 177 -5.38 1.67 -17.67
N GLN A 178 -4.62 1.98 -18.72
CA GLN A 178 -3.36 1.28 -19.01
C GLN A 178 -2.30 1.55 -17.92
N GLU A 179 -2.15 2.80 -17.49
CA GLU A 179 -1.18 3.19 -16.46
C GLU A 179 -1.49 2.50 -15.11
N ARG A 180 -2.79 2.36 -14.76
CA ARG A 180 -3.24 1.61 -13.58
C ARG A 180 -2.78 0.15 -13.65
N ASN A 181 -3.04 -0.50 -14.78
CA ASN A 181 -2.63 -1.88 -14.99
C ASN A 181 -1.11 -2.04 -14.93
N ASP A 182 -0.37 -1.13 -15.55
CA ASP A 182 1.10 -1.17 -15.55
C ASP A 182 1.67 -1.04 -14.14
N LEU A 183 1.13 -0.12 -13.31
CA LEU A 183 1.56 0.06 -11.92
C LEU A 183 1.24 -1.17 -11.06
N MET A 184 0.04 -1.73 -11.19
CA MET A 184 -0.37 -2.89 -10.40
C MET A 184 0.32 -4.19 -10.85
N ALA A 185 0.56 -4.35 -12.16
CA ALA A 185 1.35 -5.45 -12.69
C ALA A 185 2.79 -5.42 -12.18
N LEU A 186 3.42 -4.24 -12.19
CA LEU A 186 4.73 -4.01 -11.60
C LEU A 186 4.75 -4.35 -10.11
N THR A 187 3.77 -3.87 -9.34
CA THR A 187 3.65 -4.17 -7.91
C THR A 187 3.51 -5.68 -7.68
N ARG A 188 2.70 -6.38 -8.48
CA ARG A 188 2.54 -7.84 -8.41
C ARG A 188 3.83 -8.60 -8.74
N GLU A 189 4.59 -8.11 -9.71
CA GLU A 189 5.90 -8.67 -10.04
C GLU A 189 6.87 -8.55 -8.85
N LEU A 190 6.93 -7.38 -8.20
CA LEU A 190 7.75 -7.15 -7.01
C LEU A 190 7.37 -8.07 -5.84
N VAL A 191 6.08 -8.31 -5.63
CA VAL A 191 5.58 -9.23 -4.60
C VAL A 191 5.99 -10.68 -4.90
N ARG A 192 5.95 -11.11 -6.16
CA ARG A 192 6.26 -12.47 -6.58
C ARG A 192 7.74 -12.76 -6.74
N ASN A 193 8.53 -11.74 -7.06
CA ASN A 193 9.96 -11.87 -7.31
C ASN A 193 10.78 -11.82 -6.02
N ARG A 194 10.93 -12.99 -5.36
CA ARG A 194 11.73 -13.14 -4.13
C ARG A 194 13.21 -12.77 -4.29
N GLN A 195 13.73 -12.67 -5.52
CA GLN A 195 15.13 -12.31 -5.76
C GLN A 195 15.36 -10.80 -5.71
N SER A 196 14.34 -9.99 -5.98
CA SER A 196 14.45 -8.52 -5.96
C SER A 196 14.37 -7.94 -4.55
N LEU A 197 13.65 -8.63 -3.62
CA LEU A 197 13.47 -8.22 -2.23
C LEU A 197 13.67 -9.44 -1.33
N ALA A 198 14.81 -9.50 -0.65
CA ALA A 198 15.34 -10.68 0.04
C ALA A 198 14.38 -11.35 1.04
N ASN A 199 13.35 -10.64 1.51
CA ASN A 199 12.49 -11.10 2.62
C ASN A 199 11.04 -11.40 2.23
N GLY A 200 10.65 -11.22 0.97
CA GLY A 200 9.27 -11.38 0.51
C GLY A 200 8.35 -10.23 0.93
N LEU A 201 7.84 -9.48 -0.04
CA LEU A 201 6.94 -8.35 0.15
C LEU A 201 5.49 -8.82 0.27
N ALA A 202 4.74 -8.30 1.24
CA ALA A 202 3.28 -8.37 1.29
C ALA A 202 2.71 -6.97 1.00
N VAL A 203 1.57 -6.91 0.32
CA VAL A 203 0.92 -5.65 -0.03
C VAL A 203 -0.52 -5.66 0.49
N LEU A 204 -0.88 -4.63 1.26
CA LEU A 204 -2.27 -4.29 1.56
C LEU A 204 -2.62 -3.03 0.79
N PHE A 205 -3.65 -3.06 -0.04
CA PHE A 205 -4.04 -1.90 -0.83
C PHE A 205 -5.53 -1.62 -0.77
N THR A 206 -5.90 -0.35 -0.90
CA THR A 206 -7.29 0.07 -1.11
C THR A 206 -7.47 0.52 -2.56
N GLU A 207 -8.63 0.28 -3.13
CA GLU A 207 -8.99 0.73 -4.47
C GLU A 207 -10.50 0.87 -4.62
N HIS A 208 -10.90 1.72 -5.56
CA HIS A 208 -12.30 1.89 -5.99
C HIS A 208 -12.58 1.21 -7.33
N SER A 209 -11.56 0.94 -8.11
CA SER A 209 -11.61 0.31 -9.43
C SER A 209 -11.67 -1.20 -9.26
N MET A 210 -12.85 -1.80 -9.46
CA MET A 210 -13.04 -3.24 -9.23
C MET A 210 -12.25 -4.10 -10.21
N ASP A 211 -12.02 -3.64 -11.44
CA ASP A 211 -11.13 -4.27 -12.41
C ASP A 211 -9.69 -4.42 -11.87
N VAL A 212 -9.19 -3.40 -11.18
CA VAL A 212 -7.89 -3.45 -10.48
C VAL A 212 -7.93 -4.43 -9.31
N VAL A 213 -8.95 -4.34 -8.46
CA VAL A 213 -9.09 -5.22 -7.29
C VAL A 213 -9.10 -6.68 -7.72
N PHE A 214 -9.99 -7.05 -8.65
CA PHE A 214 -10.15 -8.44 -9.06
C PHE A 214 -9.04 -8.94 -10.00
N GLY A 215 -8.38 -8.02 -10.71
CA GLY A 215 -7.24 -8.37 -11.55
C GLY A 215 -5.95 -8.67 -10.78
N TYR A 216 -5.77 -8.06 -9.61
CA TYR A 216 -4.47 -8.06 -8.94
C TYR A 216 -4.49 -8.59 -7.50
N ALA A 217 -5.60 -8.57 -6.78
CA ALA A 217 -5.67 -9.13 -5.43
C ALA A 217 -5.62 -10.66 -5.44
N ASP A 218 -4.92 -11.25 -4.49
CA ASP A 218 -4.99 -12.68 -4.20
C ASP A 218 -6.20 -12.96 -3.29
N ARG A 219 -6.52 -12.01 -2.41
CA ARG A 219 -7.67 -12.05 -1.51
C ARG A 219 -8.21 -10.65 -1.28
N VAL A 220 -9.50 -10.55 -0.98
CA VAL A 220 -10.23 -9.29 -0.79
C VAL A 220 -10.92 -9.29 0.56
N LEU A 221 -10.80 -8.16 1.28
CA LEU A 221 -11.55 -7.83 2.50
C LEU A 221 -12.60 -6.77 2.15
N VAL A 222 -13.83 -6.98 2.55
CA VAL A 222 -14.92 -6.02 2.31
C VAL A 222 -15.37 -5.42 3.63
N LEU A 223 -15.17 -4.13 3.80
CA LEU A 223 -15.60 -3.37 4.96
C LEU A 223 -16.89 -2.61 4.67
N ALA A 224 -17.83 -2.62 5.60
CA ALA A 224 -19.02 -1.76 5.58
C ALA A 224 -19.40 -1.36 6.99
N GLY A 225 -19.68 -0.07 7.21
CA GLY A 225 -20.08 0.45 8.52
C GLY A 225 -19.14 0.13 9.68
N GLY A 226 -17.85 -0.01 9.41
CA GLY A 226 -16.82 -0.33 10.41
C GLY A 226 -16.65 -1.84 10.69
N GLU A 227 -17.32 -2.70 9.95
CA GLU A 227 -17.29 -4.16 10.12
C GLU A 227 -16.70 -4.83 8.88
N LEU A 228 -16.08 -6.00 9.07
CA LEU A 228 -15.66 -6.88 7.99
C LEU A 228 -16.85 -7.76 7.62
N ILE A 229 -17.50 -7.47 6.48
CA ILE A 229 -18.71 -8.16 6.05
C ILE A 229 -18.47 -9.36 5.15
N ALA A 230 -17.31 -9.41 4.48
CA ALA A 230 -16.88 -10.54 3.67
C ALA A 230 -15.36 -10.56 3.52
N GLN A 231 -14.80 -11.77 3.35
CA GLN A 231 -13.42 -11.97 2.92
C GLN A 231 -13.30 -13.26 2.12
N GLY A 232 -12.41 -13.28 1.15
CA GLY A 232 -12.20 -14.47 0.31
C GLY A 232 -11.42 -14.15 -0.95
N SER A 233 -11.39 -15.09 -1.89
CA SER A 233 -10.87 -14.84 -3.22
C SER A 233 -11.70 -13.73 -3.93
N PRO A 234 -11.15 -13.08 -4.97
CA PRO A 234 -11.93 -12.15 -5.79
C PRO A 234 -13.28 -12.71 -6.22
N GLN A 235 -13.34 -13.99 -6.63
CA GLN A 235 -14.57 -14.65 -7.06
C GLN A 235 -15.56 -14.83 -5.90
N ASP A 236 -15.10 -15.28 -4.71
CA ASP A 236 -15.98 -15.45 -3.54
C ASP A 236 -16.66 -14.13 -3.13
N VAL A 237 -15.91 -13.03 -3.25
CA VAL A 237 -16.40 -11.69 -2.92
C VAL A 237 -17.39 -11.18 -3.98
N GLN A 238 -17.14 -11.45 -5.27
CA GLN A 238 -18.06 -11.10 -6.36
C GLN A 238 -19.41 -11.81 -6.22
N ASP A 239 -19.40 -13.08 -5.83
CA ASP A 239 -20.59 -13.92 -5.72
C ASP A 239 -21.33 -13.70 -4.38
N ASN A 240 -20.75 -12.93 -3.46
CA ASN A 240 -21.35 -12.68 -2.15
C ASN A 240 -22.53 -11.71 -2.23
N THR A 241 -23.73 -12.19 -1.92
CA THR A 241 -24.96 -11.42 -2.00
C THR A 241 -25.00 -10.21 -1.07
N LEU A 242 -24.33 -10.26 0.09
CA LEU A 242 -24.23 -9.13 1.01
C LEU A 242 -23.34 -8.01 0.42
N VAL A 243 -22.22 -8.40 -0.21
CA VAL A 243 -21.33 -7.47 -0.90
C VAL A 243 -22.08 -6.79 -2.07
N GLN A 244 -22.79 -7.57 -2.88
CA GLN A 244 -23.62 -7.04 -3.97
C GLN A 244 -24.63 -6.01 -3.47
N LYS A 245 -25.33 -6.28 -2.38
CA LYS A 245 -26.29 -5.32 -1.77
C LYS A 245 -25.63 -4.03 -1.30
N VAL A 246 -24.45 -4.12 -0.68
CA VAL A 246 -23.73 -2.97 -0.14
C VAL A 246 -23.19 -2.06 -1.25
N TYR A 247 -22.72 -2.64 -2.37
CA TYR A 247 -22.15 -1.88 -3.48
C TYR A 247 -23.18 -1.41 -4.52
N LEU A 248 -24.29 -2.15 -4.70
CA LEU A 248 -25.22 -1.94 -5.81
C LEU A 248 -26.59 -1.39 -5.38
N GLY A 249 -26.84 -1.27 -4.07
CA GLY A 249 -28.18 -0.87 -3.62
C GLY A 249 -29.29 -1.84 -4.04
N GLY A 250 -28.93 -3.08 -4.41
CA GLY A 250 -29.86 -4.19 -4.40
C GLY A 250 -30.29 -4.83 -5.71
N ASP A 251 -29.97 -4.37 -6.93
CA ASP A 251 -30.51 -5.04 -8.12
C ASP A 251 -29.69 -4.99 -9.43
N GLN A 252 -28.44 -4.57 -9.39
CA GLN A 252 -27.58 -4.64 -10.59
C GLN A 252 -26.33 -5.48 -10.33
N PRO A 253 -25.88 -6.33 -11.28
CA PRO A 253 -24.62 -7.08 -11.15
C PRO A 253 -23.44 -6.10 -11.09
N LEU A 254 -22.49 -6.35 -10.20
CA LEU A 254 -21.26 -5.56 -10.00
C LEU A 254 -20.41 -5.41 -11.27
N PHE A 255 -20.75 -6.18 -12.33
CA PHE A 255 -19.99 -6.27 -13.56
C PHE A 255 -20.92 -6.41 -14.77
N GLY A 256 -20.82 -5.46 -15.68
CA GLY A 256 -21.18 -5.70 -17.06
C GLY A 256 -20.22 -6.75 -17.61
N LEU A 257 -20.67 -7.99 -17.74
CA LEU A 257 -19.97 -9.03 -18.49
C LEU A 257 -19.84 -8.53 -19.93
N GLY A 258 -18.70 -7.93 -20.25
CA GLY A 258 -18.25 -7.76 -21.62
C GLY A 258 -17.95 -9.12 -22.22
N HIS A 259 -18.96 -9.89 -22.56
CA HIS A 259 -18.86 -10.92 -23.58
C HIS A 259 -18.99 -10.19 -24.90
N GLY A 260 -17.86 -9.70 -25.41
CA GLY A 260 -17.69 -9.35 -26.81
C GLY A 260 -17.36 -10.63 -27.55
N ALA A 261 -18.24 -10.99 -28.45
CA ALA A 261 -18.01 -12.01 -29.46
C ALA A 261 -16.86 -11.63 -30.40
#